data_4cbc1327eca5d227cd6b8a663cc59165
#
_entry.id   4cbc1327eca5d227cd6b8a663cc59165
#
_cell.length_a   1.000
_cell.length_b   1.000
_cell.length_c   1.000
_cell.angle_alpha   90.00
_cell.angle_beta   90.00
_cell.angle_gamma   90.00
#
_symmetry.space_group_name_H-M   'P 1'
#
loop_
_entity.id
_entity.type
_entity.pdbx_description
1 polymer ?
#
loop_
_entity_poly.entity_id
_entity_poly.type
_entity_poly.pdbx_seq_one_letter_code
_entity_poly.pdbx_strand_id
1 'polypeptide(L)'
;RLKEKRQEQVIKHEGYTVSYNSEYRIANWVAYELTATEAKSKKTERSNKFVPDPQVKGSTAMNEDYTRSGYDRGHLAPAGDMKWSAKAMRESFYLSNICPQKPKLNRGIWKDLEEQCRLWALDNGSLLIVTGPVITGDMKRLGKNRVAIPKAFYKVLCYHTEKGYKGI
;
A
#
# COMPACT_ATOMS: atom_id res chain seq x y z
N ARG A 1 -16.51 1.80 6.09
CA ARG A 1 -17.40 1.28 5.02
C ARG A 1 -17.41 2.29 3.89
N LEU A 2 -17.15 1.83 2.65
CA LEU A 2 -17.30 2.66 1.47
C LEU A 2 -18.77 3.04 1.30
N LYS A 3 -19.05 4.32 1.03
CA LYS A 3 -20.44 4.81 0.79
C LYS A 3 -21.05 4.25 -0.50
N GLU A 4 -20.22 3.80 -1.43
CA GLU A 4 -20.63 3.17 -2.68
C GLU A 4 -20.30 1.68 -2.64
N LYS A 5 -21.18 0.85 -3.20
CA LYS A 5 -20.96 -0.60 -3.32
C LYS A 5 -19.86 -0.87 -4.34
N ARG A 6 -18.62 -0.94 -3.88
CA ARG A 6 -17.45 -1.32 -4.69
C ARG A 6 -17.17 -2.80 -4.54
N GLN A 7 -16.59 -3.39 -5.58
CA GLN A 7 -16.07 -4.74 -5.49
C GLN A 7 -14.91 -4.78 -4.51
N GLU A 8 -14.93 -5.69 -3.55
CA GLU A 8 -13.84 -5.85 -2.59
C GLU A 8 -13.62 -7.30 -2.17
N GLN A 9 -12.37 -7.64 -1.97
CA GLN A 9 -11.90 -8.79 -1.24
C GLN A 9 -11.03 -8.29 -0.11
N VAL A 10 -11.43 -8.51 1.14
CA VAL A 10 -10.62 -8.14 2.30
C VAL A 10 -9.68 -9.30 2.61
N ILE A 11 -8.38 -9.05 2.46
CA ILE A 11 -7.32 -10.04 2.66
C ILE A 11 -6.41 -9.56 3.77
N LYS A 12 -6.19 -10.40 4.79
CA LYS A 12 -5.30 -10.10 5.91
C LYS A 12 -3.95 -10.76 5.69
N HIS A 13 -2.91 -9.94 5.59
CA HIS A 13 -1.51 -10.34 5.59
C HIS A 13 -0.87 -10.09 6.96
N GLU A 14 0.40 -10.50 7.14
CA GLU A 14 1.09 -10.32 8.42
C GLU A 14 1.27 -8.84 8.77
N GLY A 15 1.70 -8.03 7.82
CA GLY A 15 2.01 -6.61 8.04
C GLY A 15 0.89 -5.64 7.68
N TYR A 16 -0.15 -6.07 6.98
CA TYR A 16 -1.25 -5.20 6.53
C TYR A 16 -2.50 -5.98 6.16
N THR A 17 -3.61 -5.27 6.10
CA THR A 17 -4.88 -5.74 5.52
C THR A 17 -5.16 -4.95 4.26
N VAL A 18 -5.55 -5.62 3.18
CA VAL A 18 -5.92 -4.99 1.92
C VAL A 18 -7.38 -5.26 1.57
N SER A 19 -8.10 -4.23 1.14
CA SER A 19 -9.36 -4.36 0.41
C SER A 19 -9.04 -4.31 -1.08
N TYR A 20 -8.98 -5.49 -1.71
CA TYR A 20 -8.62 -5.60 -3.13
C TYR A 20 -9.84 -5.48 -4.03
N ASN A 21 -9.68 -4.76 -5.13
CA ASN A 21 -10.70 -4.54 -6.15
C ASN A 21 -10.27 -5.20 -7.45
N SER A 22 -10.84 -6.37 -7.77
CA SER A 22 -10.50 -7.13 -8.97
C SER A 22 -11.07 -6.52 -10.27
N GLU A 23 -12.02 -5.58 -10.20
CA GLU A 23 -12.47 -4.81 -11.35
C GLU A 23 -11.40 -3.82 -11.83
N TYR A 24 -10.70 -3.18 -10.87
CA TYR A 24 -9.65 -2.21 -11.15
C TYR A 24 -8.23 -2.79 -11.08
N ARG A 25 -8.04 -4.02 -10.56
CA ARG A 25 -6.74 -4.70 -10.32
C ARG A 25 -5.81 -3.89 -9.42
N ILE A 26 -6.39 -3.12 -8.49
CA ILE A 26 -5.70 -2.37 -7.44
C ILE A 26 -6.49 -2.45 -6.14
N ALA A 27 -5.89 -2.07 -5.02
CA ALA A 27 -6.60 -1.98 -3.75
C ALA A 27 -7.58 -0.81 -3.72
N ASN A 28 -8.69 -0.97 -2.99
CA ASN A 28 -9.50 0.16 -2.54
C ASN A 28 -8.76 0.92 -1.43
N TRP A 29 -8.19 0.17 -0.49
CA TRP A 29 -7.37 0.68 0.62
C TRP A 29 -6.48 -0.44 1.17
N VAL A 30 -5.44 -0.02 1.87
CA VAL A 30 -4.56 -0.85 2.70
C VAL A 30 -4.48 -0.23 4.08
N ALA A 31 -4.61 -1.05 5.12
CA ALA A 31 -4.57 -0.60 6.51
C ALA A 31 -3.57 -1.41 7.32
N TYR A 32 -2.78 -0.75 8.16
CA TYR A 32 -1.84 -1.38 9.05
C TYR A 32 -1.49 -0.48 10.24
N GLU A 33 -1.00 -1.08 11.30
CA GLU A 33 -0.32 -0.38 12.39
C GLU A 33 1.18 -0.43 12.16
N LEU A 34 1.86 0.67 12.41
CA LEU A 34 3.31 0.76 12.45
C LEU A 34 3.74 1.12 13.87
N THR A 35 4.30 0.17 14.60
CA THR A 35 4.82 0.43 15.94
C THR A 35 6.21 1.05 15.87
N ALA A 36 6.62 1.74 16.96
CA ALA A 36 7.98 2.29 17.07
C ALA A 36 9.05 1.19 16.95
N THR A 37 8.79 0.01 17.51
CA THR A 37 9.70 -1.15 17.41
C THR A 37 9.83 -1.63 15.97
N GLU A 38 8.73 -1.74 15.24
CA GLU A 38 8.72 -2.12 13.82
C GLU A 38 9.43 -1.07 12.94
N ALA A 39 9.17 0.22 13.20
CA ALA A 39 9.79 1.32 12.47
C ALA A 39 11.34 1.36 12.60
N LYS A 40 11.86 0.90 13.73
CA LYS A 40 13.33 0.79 13.99
C LYS A 40 13.95 -0.48 13.42
N SER A 41 13.15 -1.49 13.11
CA SER A 41 13.65 -2.82 12.77
C SER A 41 14.41 -2.83 11.45
N LYS A 42 15.48 -3.63 11.41
CA LYS A 42 16.31 -3.92 10.23
C LYS A 42 16.59 -5.42 10.11
N LYS A 43 15.62 -6.26 10.54
CA LYS A 43 15.78 -7.72 10.56
C LYS A 43 15.84 -8.33 9.16
N THR A 44 15.27 -7.68 8.16
CA THR A 44 15.25 -8.18 6.79
C THR A 44 15.52 -7.07 5.78
N GLU A 45 16.17 -7.45 4.68
CA GLU A 45 16.43 -6.55 3.56
C GLU A 45 15.23 -6.46 2.61
N ARG A 46 15.24 -5.42 1.76
CA ARG A 46 14.21 -5.22 0.74
C ARG A 46 14.15 -6.40 -0.24
N SER A 47 12.96 -6.97 -0.42
CA SER A 47 12.76 -8.15 -1.27
C SER A 47 12.98 -7.87 -2.76
N ASN A 48 12.45 -6.77 -3.29
CA ASN A 48 12.40 -6.41 -4.73
C ASN A 48 11.69 -7.45 -5.64
N LYS A 49 11.05 -8.49 -5.08
CA LYS A 49 10.39 -9.55 -5.81
C LYS A 49 8.88 -9.33 -5.83
N PHE A 50 8.40 -8.61 -6.86
CA PHE A 50 6.97 -8.42 -7.08
C PHE A 50 6.33 -9.69 -7.65
N VAL A 51 5.25 -10.14 -7.04
CA VAL A 51 4.47 -11.30 -7.46
C VAL A 51 2.97 -11.07 -7.24
N PRO A 52 2.09 -11.75 -8.00
CA PRO A 52 0.66 -11.74 -7.70
C PRO A 52 0.39 -12.22 -6.27
N ASP A 53 -0.64 -11.66 -5.64
CA ASP A 53 -1.09 -12.11 -4.33
C ASP A 53 -1.82 -13.44 -4.45
N PRO A 54 -1.35 -14.53 -3.83
CA PRO A 54 -1.96 -15.84 -3.95
C PRO A 54 -3.35 -15.95 -3.33
N GLN A 55 -3.75 -15.00 -2.48
CA GLN A 55 -5.06 -14.98 -1.85
C GLN A 55 -6.12 -14.22 -2.67
N VAL A 56 -5.70 -13.48 -3.71
CA VAL A 56 -6.64 -12.79 -4.59
C VAL A 56 -7.40 -13.79 -5.46
N LYS A 57 -8.71 -13.72 -5.41
CA LYS A 57 -9.60 -14.48 -6.30
C LYS A 57 -10.01 -13.61 -7.48
N GLY A 58 -9.91 -14.17 -8.69
CA GLY A 58 -10.28 -13.47 -9.92
C GLY A 58 -9.13 -12.68 -10.55
N SER A 59 -9.48 -11.61 -11.26
CA SER A 59 -8.52 -10.84 -12.04
C SER A 59 -7.53 -10.06 -11.17
N THR A 60 -6.26 -10.12 -11.52
CA THR A 60 -5.17 -9.42 -10.84
C THR A 60 -4.20 -8.77 -11.84
N ALA A 61 -3.41 -7.83 -11.37
CA ALA A 61 -2.28 -7.29 -12.12
C ALA A 61 -1.16 -8.34 -12.21
N MET A 62 -0.33 -8.21 -13.24
CA MET A 62 0.88 -8.99 -13.46
C MET A 62 2.07 -8.05 -13.69
N ASN A 63 3.30 -8.54 -13.49
CA ASN A 63 4.50 -7.71 -13.67
C ASN A 63 4.62 -7.13 -15.08
N GLU A 64 4.19 -7.86 -16.10
CA GLU A 64 4.21 -7.44 -17.49
C GLU A 64 3.41 -6.15 -17.73
N ASP A 65 2.35 -5.93 -16.96
CA ASP A 65 1.54 -4.72 -17.08
C ASP A 65 2.34 -3.45 -16.75
N TYR A 66 3.31 -3.57 -15.84
CA TYR A 66 4.17 -2.46 -15.41
C TYR A 66 5.44 -2.30 -16.23
N THR A 67 5.92 -3.39 -16.83
CA THR A 67 7.20 -3.42 -17.54
C THR A 67 7.17 -2.44 -18.71
N ARG A 68 8.14 -1.50 -18.75
CA ARG A 68 8.26 -0.45 -19.78
C ARG A 68 7.02 0.43 -19.96
N SER A 69 6.19 0.52 -18.92
CA SER A 69 4.95 1.30 -18.96
C SER A 69 5.13 2.79 -18.70
N GLY A 70 6.28 3.19 -18.17
CA GLY A 70 6.53 4.54 -17.66
C GLY A 70 5.99 4.78 -16.24
N TYR A 71 5.36 3.78 -15.63
CA TYR A 71 4.89 3.82 -14.24
C TYR A 71 5.75 2.94 -13.35
N ASP A 72 5.98 3.41 -12.12
CA ASP A 72 6.58 2.60 -11.06
C ASP A 72 5.54 1.64 -10.46
N ARG A 73 6.02 0.54 -9.91
CA ARG A 73 5.26 -0.33 -9.01
C ARG A 73 5.23 0.32 -7.63
N GLY A 74 4.26 1.20 -7.41
CA GLY A 74 4.15 1.99 -6.17
C GLY A 74 3.51 1.20 -5.04
N HIS A 75 4.19 1.12 -3.89
CA HIS A 75 3.65 0.50 -2.68
C HIS A 75 2.60 1.37 -2.00
N LEU A 76 1.55 0.75 -1.46
CA LEU A 76 0.63 1.38 -0.51
C LEU A 76 1.17 1.25 0.92
N ALA A 77 1.36 0.02 1.44
CA ALA A 77 2.17 -0.24 2.62
C ALA A 77 3.63 -0.42 2.19
N PRO A 78 4.56 0.48 2.57
CA PRO A 78 5.91 0.49 2.02
C PRO A 78 6.78 -0.64 2.59
N ALA A 79 7.71 -1.14 1.79
CA ALA A 79 8.69 -2.14 2.22
C ALA A 79 9.53 -1.67 3.43
N GLY A 80 9.78 -0.35 3.53
CA GLY A 80 10.49 0.24 4.66
C GLY A 80 9.82 0.05 6.01
N ASP A 81 8.48 -0.15 6.03
CA ASP A 81 7.70 -0.39 7.23
C ASP A 81 7.62 -1.89 7.59
N MET A 82 8.15 -2.78 6.76
CA MET A 82 8.03 -4.25 6.88
C MET A 82 9.35 -4.96 7.17
N LYS A 83 10.40 -4.23 7.55
CA LYS A 83 11.74 -4.79 7.83
C LYS A 83 11.81 -5.64 9.12
N TRP A 84 10.76 -5.68 9.89
CA TRP A 84 10.66 -6.43 11.15
C TRP A 84 10.33 -7.92 10.96
N SER A 85 9.83 -8.32 9.78
CA SER A 85 9.46 -9.70 9.46
C SER A 85 9.77 -10.01 7.99
N ALA A 86 10.45 -11.13 7.75
CA ALA A 86 10.70 -11.63 6.39
C ALA A 86 9.40 -11.93 5.63
N LYS A 87 8.37 -12.41 6.32
CA LYS A 87 7.06 -12.67 5.72
C LYS A 87 6.34 -11.37 5.39
N ALA A 88 6.27 -10.41 6.31
CA ALA A 88 5.67 -9.09 6.07
C ALA A 88 6.37 -8.39 4.90
N MET A 89 7.70 -8.48 4.82
CA MET A 89 8.49 -7.95 3.71
C MET A 89 8.10 -8.58 2.37
N ARG A 90 8.02 -9.92 2.27
CA ARG A 90 7.59 -10.61 1.05
C ARG A 90 6.18 -10.18 0.64
N GLU A 91 5.26 -10.18 1.59
CA GLU A 91 3.86 -9.83 1.35
C GLU A 91 3.68 -8.38 0.90
N SER A 92 4.55 -7.45 1.33
CA SER A 92 4.49 -6.05 0.86
C SER A 92 4.78 -5.90 -0.64
N PHE A 93 5.40 -6.90 -1.28
CA PHE A 93 5.64 -6.96 -2.72
C PHE A 93 4.54 -7.70 -3.51
N TYR A 94 3.48 -8.15 -2.84
CA TYR A 94 2.31 -8.65 -3.55
C TYR A 94 1.65 -7.53 -4.36
N LEU A 95 1.30 -7.83 -5.60
CA LEU A 95 0.71 -6.85 -6.52
C LEU A 95 -0.66 -6.32 -6.05
N SER A 96 -1.28 -6.96 -5.08
CA SER A 96 -2.45 -6.42 -4.37
C SER A 96 -2.16 -5.15 -3.56
N ASN A 97 -0.90 -4.96 -3.11
CA ASN A 97 -0.41 -3.79 -2.39
C ASN A 97 0.21 -2.73 -3.32
N ILE A 98 0.16 -2.93 -4.63
CA ILE A 98 0.87 -2.13 -5.62
C ILE A 98 -0.12 -1.40 -6.53
N CYS A 99 0.18 -0.15 -6.83
CA CYS A 99 -0.54 0.66 -7.82
C CYS A 99 0.43 1.28 -8.84
N PRO A 100 -0.02 1.52 -10.09
CA PRO A 100 0.73 2.36 -11.00
C PRO A 100 0.91 3.77 -10.42
N GLN A 101 2.15 4.18 -10.19
CA GLN A 101 2.50 5.52 -9.72
C GLN A 101 3.49 6.19 -10.67
N LYS A 102 3.32 7.49 -10.90
CA LYS A 102 4.33 8.26 -11.63
C LYS A 102 5.66 8.25 -10.86
N PRO A 103 6.80 8.02 -11.53
CA PRO A 103 8.12 7.97 -10.86
C PRO A 103 8.41 9.19 -9.99
N LYS A 104 8.07 10.39 -10.46
CA LYS A 104 8.26 11.65 -9.71
C LYS A 104 7.48 11.65 -8.38
N LEU A 105 6.28 11.07 -8.35
CA LEU A 105 5.50 10.94 -7.11
C LEU A 105 6.12 9.87 -6.21
N ASN A 106 6.28 8.64 -6.74
CA ASN A 106 6.71 7.47 -5.97
C ASN A 106 8.09 7.64 -5.33
N ARG A 107 9.03 8.24 -6.08
CA ARG A 107 10.43 8.44 -5.65
C ARG A 107 10.66 9.77 -4.93
N GLY A 108 9.68 10.68 -4.96
CA GLY A 108 9.71 12.00 -4.34
C GLY A 108 8.81 12.09 -3.12
N ILE A 109 7.84 12.99 -3.14
CA ILE A 109 7.00 13.35 -1.99
C ILE A 109 6.28 12.16 -1.32
N TRP A 110 5.94 11.11 -2.07
CA TRP A 110 5.34 9.91 -1.48
C TRP A 110 6.31 9.18 -0.58
N LYS A 111 7.57 9.02 -1.03
CA LYS A 111 8.66 8.47 -0.22
C LYS A 111 8.94 9.33 1.01
N ASP A 112 8.97 10.65 0.85
CA ASP A 112 9.19 11.57 1.98
C ASP A 112 8.08 11.44 3.02
N LEU A 113 6.82 11.29 2.59
CA LEU A 113 5.70 11.05 3.49
C LEU A 113 5.80 9.70 4.22
N GLU A 114 6.26 8.65 3.55
CA GLU A 114 6.51 7.34 4.18
C GLU A 114 7.60 7.44 5.25
N GLU A 115 8.68 8.16 4.99
CA GLU A 115 9.74 8.42 5.97
C GLU A 115 9.20 9.23 7.16
N GLN A 116 8.37 10.23 6.90
CA GLN A 116 7.72 11.02 7.94
C GLN A 116 6.76 10.19 8.80
N CYS A 117 6.02 9.24 8.21
CA CYS A 117 5.17 8.30 8.96
C CYS A 117 5.99 7.47 9.95
N ARG A 118 7.18 7.01 9.56
CA ARG A 118 8.08 6.28 10.48
C ARG A 118 8.54 7.15 11.65
N LEU A 119 8.86 8.42 11.40
CA LEU A 119 9.22 9.36 12.48
C LEU A 119 8.04 9.57 13.43
N TRP A 120 6.84 9.77 12.94
CA TRP A 120 5.64 9.89 13.80
C TRP A 120 5.33 8.62 14.58
N ALA A 121 5.57 7.43 14.02
CA ALA A 121 5.45 6.17 14.75
C ALA A 121 6.48 6.07 15.89
N LEU A 122 7.72 6.53 15.66
CA LEU A 122 8.76 6.60 16.68
C LEU A 122 8.39 7.56 17.82
N ASP A 123 7.87 8.73 17.48
CA ASP A 123 7.52 9.77 18.45
C ASP A 123 6.29 9.41 19.29
N ASN A 124 5.33 8.66 18.72
CA ASN A 124 4.04 8.38 19.36
C ASN A 124 3.88 6.91 19.81
N GLY A 125 4.92 6.07 19.66
CA GLY A 125 4.88 4.65 20.02
C GLY A 125 4.25 3.76 18.95
N SER A 126 3.19 4.21 18.28
CA SER A 126 2.58 3.57 17.11
C SER A 126 1.80 4.58 16.27
N LEU A 127 1.55 4.19 15.03
CA LEU A 127 0.75 4.94 14.07
C LEU A 127 -0.17 3.98 13.33
N LEU A 128 -1.47 4.25 13.35
CA LEU A 128 -2.44 3.57 12.50
C LEU A 128 -2.48 4.28 11.14
N ILE A 129 -2.33 3.52 10.07
CA ILE A 129 -2.24 4.04 8.71
C ILE A 129 -3.29 3.36 7.82
N VAL A 130 -4.11 4.17 7.16
CA VAL A 130 -4.95 3.73 6.05
C VAL A 130 -4.50 4.50 4.81
N THR A 131 -4.12 3.79 3.78
CA THR A 131 -3.59 4.37 2.54
C THR A 131 -4.26 3.75 1.33
N GLY A 132 -4.39 4.50 0.27
CA GLY A 132 -5.00 3.98 -0.95
C GLY A 132 -5.00 4.94 -2.11
N PRO A 133 -5.44 4.46 -3.28
CA PRO A 133 -5.69 5.29 -4.45
C PRO A 133 -7.04 6.01 -4.31
N VAL A 134 -7.15 7.17 -4.90
CA VAL A 134 -8.45 7.81 -5.16
C VAL A 134 -9.05 7.16 -6.40
N ILE A 135 -10.09 6.35 -6.19
CA ILE A 135 -10.75 5.60 -7.27
C ILE A 135 -11.84 6.48 -7.91
N THR A 136 -11.74 6.66 -9.22
CA THR A 136 -12.70 7.39 -10.04
C THR A 136 -13.11 6.52 -11.25
N GLY A 137 -14.32 6.74 -11.80
CA GLY A 137 -14.81 5.94 -12.93
C GLY A 137 -14.05 6.14 -14.25
N ASP A 138 -13.27 7.23 -14.36
CA ASP A 138 -12.57 7.65 -15.59
C ASP A 138 -11.07 7.31 -15.61
N MET A 139 -10.62 6.38 -14.76
CA MET A 139 -9.22 5.99 -14.69
C MET A 139 -8.76 5.32 -15.99
N LYS A 140 -7.61 5.75 -16.51
CA LYS A 140 -6.90 5.04 -17.57
C LYS A 140 -6.47 3.64 -17.09
N ARG A 141 -6.21 2.75 -18.02
CA ARG A 141 -5.84 1.36 -17.75
C ARG A 141 -4.46 1.04 -18.31
N LEU A 142 -3.70 0.25 -17.57
CA LEU A 142 -2.33 -0.13 -17.86
C LEU A 142 -2.26 -1.62 -18.23
N GLY A 143 -1.52 -1.92 -19.31
CA GLY A 143 -1.16 -3.28 -19.70
C GLY A 143 -2.33 -4.17 -20.13
N LYS A 144 -2.00 -5.42 -20.38
CA LYS A 144 -2.94 -6.44 -20.86
C LYS A 144 -4.06 -6.71 -19.84
N ASN A 145 -3.71 -6.70 -18.55
CA ASN A 145 -4.68 -6.95 -17.49
C ASN A 145 -5.47 -5.68 -17.07
N ARG A 146 -5.31 -4.57 -17.80
CA ARG A 146 -6.09 -3.35 -17.63
C ARG A 146 -6.08 -2.82 -16.19
N VAL A 147 -4.89 -2.74 -15.59
CA VAL A 147 -4.68 -2.21 -14.24
C VAL A 147 -5.06 -0.73 -14.21
N ALA A 148 -5.91 -0.32 -13.29
CA ALA A 148 -6.31 1.08 -13.18
C ALA A 148 -5.14 1.97 -12.77
N ILE A 149 -5.06 3.17 -13.38
CA ILE A 149 -4.04 4.17 -13.10
C ILE A 149 -4.68 5.28 -12.26
N PRO A 150 -4.47 5.31 -10.94
CA PRO A 150 -5.02 6.36 -10.09
C PRO A 150 -4.38 7.71 -10.38
N LYS A 151 -5.17 8.77 -10.32
CA LYS A 151 -4.69 10.16 -10.48
C LYS A 151 -4.12 10.73 -9.18
N ALA A 152 -4.55 10.19 -8.04
CA ALA A 152 -4.14 10.64 -6.70
C ALA A 152 -4.16 9.48 -5.70
N PHE A 153 -3.43 9.68 -4.60
CA PHE A 153 -3.33 8.75 -3.47
C PHE A 153 -3.53 9.51 -2.16
N TYR A 154 -3.89 8.79 -1.13
CA TYR A 154 -4.07 9.35 0.21
C TYR A 154 -3.41 8.48 1.28
N LYS A 155 -3.08 9.10 2.41
CA LYS A 155 -2.81 8.45 3.70
C LYS A 155 -3.66 9.12 4.76
N VAL A 156 -4.36 8.31 5.54
CA VAL A 156 -5.07 8.73 6.76
C VAL A 156 -4.29 8.16 7.92
N LEU A 157 -3.88 9.02 8.83
CA LEU A 157 -2.99 8.68 9.92
C LEU A 157 -3.69 8.94 11.26
N CYS A 158 -3.47 8.07 12.23
CA CYS A 158 -4.03 8.20 13.56
C CYS A 158 -3.06 7.61 14.59
N TYR A 159 -2.88 8.28 15.70
CA TYR A 159 -2.11 7.77 16.84
C TYR A 159 -2.90 7.87 18.14
N HIS A 160 -2.57 7.02 19.09
CA HIS A 160 -3.22 7.00 20.39
C HIS A 160 -2.59 8.03 21.33
N THR A 161 -3.43 8.71 22.10
CA THR A 161 -3.03 9.63 23.18
C THR A 161 -3.78 9.24 24.44
N GLU A 162 -3.37 9.80 25.58
CA GLU A 162 -4.10 9.61 26.86
C GLU A 162 -5.58 10.06 26.78
N LYS A 163 -5.91 10.94 25.86
CA LYS A 163 -7.27 11.45 25.60
C LYS A 163 -8.01 10.69 24.47
N GLY A 164 -7.45 9.59 23.97
CA GLY A 164 -7.98 8.82 22.86
C GLY A 164 -7.17 8.98 21.57
N TYR A 165 -7.78 8.65 20.43
CA TYR A 165 -7.11 8.75 19.12
C TYR A 165 -7.09 10.18 18.58
N LYS A 166 -5.96 10.55 17.98
CA LYS A 166 -5.77 11.83 17.28
C LYS A 166 -5.33 11.57 15.84
N GLY A 167 -5.97 12.23 14.89
CA GLY A 167 -5.62 12.17 13.47
C GLY A 167 -4.54 13.18 13.09
N ILE A 168 -3.82 12.86 12.01
CA ILE A 168 -2.87 13.74 11.33
C ILE A 168 -3.33 13.90 9.87
#